data_ac4972b900322d41fbf4115ad7fa64bb
#
_entry.id   ac4972b900322d41fbf4115ad7fa64bb
#
_cell.length_a   1.000
_cell.length_b   1.000
_cell.length_c   1.000
_cell.angle_alpha   90.00
_cell.angle_beta   90.00
_cell.angle_gamma   90.00
#
_symmetry.space_group_name_H-M   'P 1'
#
loop_
_entity.id
_entity.type
_entity.pdbx_description
1 polymer ?
#
loop_
_entity_poly.entity_id
_entity_poly.type
_entity_poly.pdbx_seq_one_letter_code
_entity_poly.pdbx_strand_id
1 'polypeptide(L)'
;MKQDKKGHRQRLRERFVNNEFEADDEEYLLELLLTYAIPQRDVQPLAQQLISKYGNLATVLETDFSLLCREKGVKEHSATLLKLVDWIRQNIAPTLQQSTNQLISPVPQELFPSNKETFIQEGIKSTYQQHPTRRGTLLFGKAVLKETIDILPQLPENASFQEVSDFLKKNLPYSSEQTRNRYSHYVTNRMFPNRFIDWPLLEYARIFTGRQELKDVCFYRFINAEPLMQKVGQDLLLPNMNAGKVERKWIREYLYALYPQSKSINDCAQAIVDALVAGGLARANRNSISFSYRETLLPSFAFIFHSEFAPGMYNLSDAEKNTFFQLMFWRREDILTSIYELRNQKLLAKVSEIDSVRQFTTSLNLEQVVQRLAGNEVGT
;
A
#
# COMPACT_ATOMS: atom_id res chain seq x y z
N MET A 1 36.44 22.65 -9.89
CA MET A 1 35.03 22.43 -10.21
C MET A 1 34.53 21.26 -9.35
N LYS A 2 33.77 21.54 -8.29
CA LYS A 2 33.08 20.49 -7.52
C LYS A 2 31.77 20.22 -8.26
N GLN A 3 31.76 19.21 -9.11
CA GLN A 3 30.55 18.74 -9.78
C GLN A 3 29.51 18.23 -8.76
N ASP A 4 28.30 18.56 -9.01
CA ASP A 4 27.09 18.35 -8.17
C ASP A 4 26.83 16.87 -7.89
N LYS A 5 27.45 16.34 -6.83
CA LYS A 5 27.39 14.93 -6.44
C LYS A 5 26.01 14.46 -5.93
N LYS A 6 25.15 15.42 -5.55
CA LYS A 6 23.76 15.13 -5.15
C LYS A 6 22.85 14.78 -6.34
N GLY A 7 23.07 15.40 -7.49
CA GLY A 7 22.27 15.14 -8.68
C GLY A 7 22.58 13.80 -9.36
N HIS A 8 23.82 13.28 -9.26
CA HIS A 8 24.20 12.03 -9.93
C HIS A 8 23.43 10.80 -9.37
N ARG A 9 23.40 10.63 -8.05
CA ARG A 9 22.68 9.52 -7.40
C ARG A 9 21.17 9.55 -7.65
N GLN A 10 20.63 10.74 -7.74
CA GLN A 10 19.20 10.89 -8.04
C GLN A 10 18.93 10.46 -9.49
N ARG A 11 19.72 10.93 -10.46
CA ARG A 11 19.62 10.52 -11.87
C ARG A 11 19.81 9.00 -12.04
N LEU A 12 20.74 8.38 -11.31
CA LEU A 12 20.96 6.94 -11.35
C LEU A 12 19.72 6.15 -10.89
N ARG A 13 19.06 6.61 -9.82
CA ARG A 13 17.79 6.03 -9.34
C ARG A 13 16.64 6.23 -10.32
N GLU A 14 16.53 7.42 -10.90
CA GLU A 14 15.51 7.75 -11.89
C GLU A 14 15.66 6.87 -13.13
N ARG A 15 16.87 6.69 -13.66
CA ARG A 15 17.14 5.77 -14.76
C ARG A 15 16.71 4.34 -14.44
N PHE A 16 16.99 3.85 -13.24
CA PHE A 16 16.61 2.49 -12.82
C PHE A 16 15.08 2.33 -12.73
N VAL A 17 14.40 3.31 -12.12
CA VAL A 17 12.93 3.29 -11.96
C VAL A 17 12.22 3.40 -13.32
N ASN A 18 12.79 4.14 -14.27
CA ASN A 18 12.25 4.29 -15.61
C ASN A 18 12.57 3.12 -16.56
N ASN A 19 13.20 2.04 -16.07
CA ASN A 19 13.68 0.92 -16.90
C ASN A 19 14.64 1.35 -18.01
N GLU A 20 15.48 2.36 -17.77
CA GLU A 20 16.45 2.88 -18.75
C GLU A 20 17.83 2.17 -18.65
N PHE A 21 17.94 1.08 -17.89
CA PHE A 21 19.13 0.24 -17.81
C PHE A 21 19.04 -0.91 -18.82
N GLU A 22 20.14 -1.12 -19.53
CA GLU A 22 20.34 -2.27 -20.43
C GLU A 22 21.11 -3.39 -19.70
N ALA A 23 21.18 -4.57 -20.31
CA ALA A 23 21.88 -5.72 -19.72
C ALA A 23 23.38 -5.45 -19.46
N ASP A 24 23.98 -4.55 -20.22
CA ASP A 24 25.41 -4.19 -20.11
C ASP A 24 25.67 -3.08 -19.07
N ASP A 25 24.65 -2.52 -18.44
CA ASP A 25 24.77 -1.46 -17.43
C ASP A 25 25.15 -2.00 -16.03
N GLU A 26 25.83 -3.14 -15.94
CA GLU A 26 26.17 -3.82 -14.68
C GLU A 26 26.95 -2.94 -13.68
N GLU A 27 27.85 -2.09 -14.19
CA GLU A 27 28.58 -1.15 -13.36
C GLU A 27 27.67 -0.14 -12.66
N TYR A 28 26.70 0.41 -13.40
CA TYR A 28 25.73 1.36 -12.85
C TYR A 28 24.76 0.69 -11.88
N LEU A 29 24.39 -0.59 -12.12
CA LEU A 29 23.59 -1.38 -11.19
C LEU A 29 24.33 -1.63 -9.88
N LEU A 30 25.62 -2.00 -9.95
CA LEU A 30 26.47 -2.15 -8.76
C LEU A 30 26.66 -0.82 -8.04
N GLU A 31 26.90 0.27 -8.77
CA GLU A 31 26.98 1.61 -8.21
C GLU A 31 25.71 1.95 -7.44
N LEU A 32 24.53 1.72 -8.05
CA LEU A 32 23.24 1.95 -7.43
C LEU A 32 23.10 1.17 -6.12
N LEU A 33 23.43 -0.13 -6.10
CA LEU A 33 23.40 -0.96 -4.89
C LEU A 33 24.33 -0.39 -3.81
N LEU A 34 25.56 -0.05 -4.17
CA LEU A 34 26.53 0.50 -3.22
C LEU A 34 26.12 1.86 -2.65
N THR A 35 25.32 2.67 -3.38
CA THR A 35 24.82 3.95 -2.85
C THR A 35 23.93 3.78 -1.62
N TYR A 36 23.25 2.63 -1.47
CA TYR A 36 22.42 2.34 -0.29
C TYR A 36 23.23 1.93 0.93
N ALA A 37 24.35 1.22 0.73
CA ALA A 37 25.24 0.82 1.83
C ALA A 37 26.26 1.89 2.22
N ILE A 38 26.61 2.78 1.29
CA ILE A 38 27.65 3.82 1.47
C ILE A 38 27.08 5.20 1.08
N PRO A 39 26.24 5.81 1.92
CA PRO A 39 25.47 7.00 1.54
C PRO A 39 26.31 8.29 1.40
N GLN A 40 27.49 8.37 2.01
CA GLN A 40 28.26 9.61 2.10
C GLN A 40 29.47 9.70 1.15
N ARG A 41 29.77 8.64 0.40
CA ARG A 41 30.92 8.59 -0.51
C ARG A 41 30.49 8.43 -1.96
N ASP A 42 31.34 8.89 -2.86
CA ASP A 42 31.27 8.51 -4.27
C ASP A 42 31.63 7.02 -4.38
N VAL A 43 30.71 6.22 -4.90
CA VAL A 43 30.86 4.77 -5.01
C VAL A 43 31.10 4.30 -6.44
N GLN A 44 31.04 5.19 -7.42
CA GLN A 44 31.32 4.88 -8.81
C GLN A 44 32.70 4.26 -9.00
N PRO A 45 33.81 4.84 -8.45
CA PRO A 45 35.12 4.22 -8.59
C PRO A 45 35.23 2.84 -7.93
N LEU A 46 34.45 2.60 -6.86
CA LEU A 46 34.39 1.29 -6.20
C LEU A 46 33.65 0.27 -7.05
N ALA A 47 32.52 0.65 -7.66
CA ALA A 47 31.78 -0.21 -8.57
C ALA A 47 32.65 -0.62 -9.77
N GLN A 48 33.33 0.32 -10.41
CA GLN A 48 34.28 0.08 -11.50
C GLN A 48 35.39 -0.87 -11.09
N GLN A 49 35.99 -0.64 -9.92
CA GLN A 49 37.07 -1.51 -9.41
C GLN A 49 36.57 -2.94 -9.21
N LEU A 50 35.37 -3.14 -8.64
CA LEU A 50 34.82 -4.46 -8.40
C LEU A 50 34.46 -5.18 -9.69
N ILE A 51 33.80 -4.53 -10.64
CA ILE A 51 33.49 -5.11 -11.96
C ILE A 51 34.79 -5.45 -12.72
N SER A 52 35.77 -4.53 -12.75
CA SER A 52 37.06 -4.79 -13.40
C SER A 52 37.80 -5.98 -12.79
N LYS A 53 37.68 -6.19 -11.48
CA LYS A 53 38.40 -7.27 -10.77
C LYS A 53 37.72 -8.62 -10.90
N TYR A 54 36.38 -8.64 -10.81
CA TYR A 54 35.60 -9.88 -10.77
C TYR A 54 34.89 -10.20 -12.09
N GLY A 55 34.94 -9.31 -13.07
CA GLY A 55 34.49 -9.51 -14.43
C GLY A 55 33.07 -9.03 -14.69
N ASN A 56 32.11 -9.36 -13.84
CA ASN A 56 30.70 -8.96 -13.98
C ASN A 56 29.99 -8.89 -12.63
N LEU A 57 28.77 -8.33 -12.62
CA LEU A 57 27.97 -8.15 -11.42
C LEU A 57 27.63 -9.49 -10.74
N ALA A 58 27.30 -10.51 -11.51
CA ALA A 58 26.97 -11.82 -10.95
C ALA A 58 28.13 -12.40 -10.14
N THR A 59 29.34 -12.35 -10.67
CA THR A 59 30.55 -12.84 -9.99
C THR A 59 30.89 -12.01 -8.75
N VAL A 60 30.65 -10.68 -8.77
CA VAL A 60 30.80 -9.82 -7.58
C VAL A 60 29.83 -10.29 -6.49
N LEU A 61 28.57 -10.54 -6.82
CA LEU A 61 27.56 -10.99 -5.86
C LEU A 61 27.87 -12.40 -5.30
N GLU A 62 28.38 -13.31 -6.12
CA GLU A 62 28.77 -14.68 -5.73
C GLU A 62 30.02 -14.74 -4.85
N THR A 63 30.90 -13.75 -4.92
CA THR A 63 32.14 -13.68 -4.15
C THR A 63 31.90 -13.85 -2.65
N ASP A 64 32.75 -14.62 -1.98
CA ASP A 64 32.64 -14.86 -0.54
C ASP A 64 32.68 -13.57 0.27
N PHE A 65 31.87 -13.54 1.35
CA PHE A 65 31.73 -12.38 2.23
C PHE A 65 33.08 -11.88 2.77
N SER A 66 33.95 -12.81 3.17
CA SER A 66 35.26 -12.48 3.75
C SER A 66 36.23 -11.89 2.70
N LEU A 67 36.12 -12.30 1.45
CA LEU A 67 36.86 -11.75 0.33
C LEU A 67 36.38 -10.35 -0.04
N LEU A 68 35.06 -10.14 -0.07
CA LEU A 68 34.47 -8.82 -0.29
C LEU A 68 34.91 -7.82 0.77
N CYS A 69 34.92 -8.22 2.04
CA CYS A 69 35.39 -7.35 3.14
C CYS A 69 36.88 -6.96 3.06
N ARG A 70 37.71 -7.69 2.30
CA ARG A 70 39.12 -7.33 2.07
C ARG A 70 39.28 -6.27 0.99
N GLU A 71 38.25 -6.01 0.18
CA GLU A 71 38.33 -4.99 -0.86
C GLU A 71 38.34 -3.58 -0.27
N LYS A 72 39.28 -2.76 -0.76
CA LYS A 72 39.40 -1.38 -0.29
C LYS A 72 38.11 -0.59 -0.59
N GLY A 73 37.40 -0.21 0.45
CA GLY A 73 36.15 0.56 0.34
C GLY A 73 34.89 -0.26 0.60
N VAL A 74 34.97 -1.59 0.57
CA VAL A 74 33.88 -2.49 1.00
C VAL A 74 34.03 -2.74 2.50
N LYS A 75 32.93 -2.50 3.24
CA LYS A 75 32.82 -2.81 4.67
C LYS A 75 31.72 -3.86 4.87
N GLU A 76 31.61 -4.36 6.11
CA GLU A 76 30.63 -5.38 6.50
C GLU A 76 29.21 -5.08 5.96
N HIS A 77 28.70 -3.84 6.14
CA HIS A 77 27.36 -3.46 5.66
C HIS A 77 27.21 -3.57 4.14
N SER A 78 28.22 -3.16 3.36
CA SER A 78 28.17 -3.26 1.91
C SER A 78 28.34 -4.70 1.43
N ALA A 79 29.20 -5.49 2.06
CA ALA A 79 29.33 -6.92 1.77
C ALA A 79 28.03 -7.67 2.12
N THR A 80 27.40 -7.36 3.25
CA THR A 80 26.09 -7.94 3.64
C THR A 80 25.00 -7.62 2.62
N LEU A 81 24.93 -6.38 2.12
CA LEU A 81 23.96 -6.01 1.09
C LEU A 81 24.17 -6.82 -0.20
N LEU A 82 25.41 -6.96 -0.66
CA LEU A 82 25.72 -7.75 -1.86
C LEU A 82 25.35 -9.23 -1.68
N LYS A 83 25.64 -9.82 -0.53
CA LYS A 83 25.27 -11.22 -0.23
C LYS A 83 23.77 -11.40 -0.08
N LEU A 84 23.03 -10.41 0.44
CA LEU A 84 21.57 -10.45 0.48
C LEU A 84 20.96 -10.46 -0.93
N VAL A 85 21.48 -9.63 -1.84
CA VAL A 85 21.02 -9.61 -3.23
C VAL A 85 21.33 -10.94 -3.93
N ASP A 86 22.51 -11.52 -3.69
CA ASP A 86 22.88 -12.84 -4.19
C ASP A 86 21.94 -13.94 -3.69
N TRP A 87 21.65 -13.93 -2.40
CA TRP A 87 20.70 -14.88 -1.79
C TRP A 87 19.29 -14.78 -2.42
N ILE A 88 18.79 -13.55 -2.62
CA ILE A 88 17.50 -13.29 -3.28
C ILE A 88 17.51 -13.85 -4.72
N ARG A 89 18.59 -13.58 -5.46
CA ARG A 89 18.76 -14.07 -6.83
C ARG A 89 18.72 -15.60 -6.90
N GLN A 90 19.40 -16.28 -5.97
CA GLN A 90 19.50 -17.73 -5.97
C GLN A 90 18.24 -18.44 -5.46
N ASN A 91 17.53 -17.87 -4.48
CA ASN A 91 16.45 -18.57 -3.79
C ASN A 91 15.04 -18.11 -4.21
N ILE A 92 14.88 -16.90 -4.71
CA ILE A 92 13.56 -16.34 -5.06
C ILE A 92 13.37 -16.26 -6.58
N ALA A 93 14.36 -15.79 -7.34
CA ALA A 93 14.25 -15.62 -8.78
C ALA A 93 13.99 -16.92 -9.56
N PRO A 94 14.58 -18.09 -9.22
CA PRO A 94 14.27 -19.37 -9.89
C PRO A 94 12.82 -19.82 -9.72
N THR A 95 12.23 -19.56 -8.56
CA THR A 95 10.84 -19.91 -8.26
C THR A 95 9.86 -19.11 -9.13
N LEU A 96 10.18 -17.85 -9.43
CA LEU A 96 9.39 -17.00 -10.32
C LEU A 96 9.48 -17.45 -11.79
N GLN A 97 10.64 -17.89 -12.25
CA GLN A 97 10.84 -18.39 -13.62
C GLN A 97 10.16 -19.75 -13.87
N GLN A 98 10.12 -20.64 -12.87
CA GLN A 98 9.41 -21.91 -12.98
C GLN A 98 7.90 -21.73 -13.06
N SER A 99 7.34 -20.74 -12.38
CA SER A 99 5.91 -20.39 -12.45
C SER A 99 5.52 -19.82 -13.82
N THR A 100 6.42 -19.17 -14.52
CA THR A 100 6.16 -18.60 -15.85
C THR A 100 6.30 -19.65 -16.97
N ASN A 101 7.20 -20.64 -16.82
CA ASN A 101 7.41 -21.69 -17.83
C ASN A 101 6.37 -22.83 -17.78
N GLN A 102 5.59 -22.94 -16.70
CA GLN A 102 4.49 -23.92 -16.60
C GLN A 102 3.21 -23.48 -17.33
N LEU A 103 3.15 -22.28 -17.87
CA LEU A 103 1.99 -21.74 -18.61
C LEU A 103 1.99 -22.01 -20.12
N ILE A 104 2.99 -22.71 -20.65
CA ILE A 104 3.08 -23.02 -22.10
C ILE A 104 3.45 -24.48 -22.31
N SER A 105 2.51 -25.40 -22.11
CA SER A 105 2.48 -26.72 -22.79
C SER A 105 1.15 -27.44 -22.55
N PRO A 106 0.61 -28.18 -23.55
CA PRO A 106 -0.72 -28.78 -23.49
C PRO A 106 -0.75 -30.03 -22.62
N VAL A 107 -1.84 -30.17 -21.89
CA VAL A 107 -2.18 -31.23 -20.94
C VAL A 107 -2.28 -32.59 -21.64
N PRO A 108 -1.77 -33.67 -21.02
CA PRO A 108 -2.41 -34.97 -21.05
C PRO A 108 -3.06 -35.28 -19.70
N GLN A 109 -4.31 -35.75 -19.77
CA GLN A 109 -5.04 -36.36 -18.65
C GLN A 109 -4.32 -37.62 -18.18
N GLU A 110 -4.27 -37.78 -16.88
CA GLU A 110 -4.56 -38.96 -16.09
C GLU A 110 -3.77 -39.08 -14.77
N LEU A 111 -4.53 -39.49 -13.75
CA LEU A 111 -4.18 -40.16 -12.52
C LEU A 111 -3.88 -39.34 -11.26
N PHE A 112 -4.93 -39.27 -10.44
CA PHE A 112 -4.79 -39.08 -8.99
C PHE A 112 -4.26 -40.34 -8.30
N PRO A 113 -3.48 -40.21 -7.24
CA PRO A 113 -3.96 -40.70 -5.96
C PRO A 113 -3.87 -39.70 -4.81
N SER A 114 -4.86 -39.81 -3.93
CA SER A 114 -5.01 -39.15 -2.67
C SER A 114 -3.83 -39.35 -1.73
N ASN A 115 -3.27 -38.26 -1.19
CA ASN A 115 -2.78 -38.25 0.18
C ASN A 115 -2.78 -36.82 0.76
N LYS A 116 -3.35 -36.75 1.94
CA LYS A 116 -3.39 -35.58 2.79
C LYS A 116 -1.98 -35.28 3.27
N GLU A 117 -1.50 -34.03 3.04
CA GLU A 117 -0.57 -33.38 3.94
C GLU A 117 -0.58 -31.85 3.69
N THR A 118 -0.62 -31.18 4.75
CA THR A 118 -0.61 -29.79 5.13
C THR A 118 0.18 -28.87 4.19
N PHE A 119 -0.49 -28.08 3.36
CA PHE A 119 0.11 -26.90 2.75
C PHE A 119 -0.19 -25.67 3.61
N ILE A 120 0.87 -25.12 4.16
CA ILE A 120 0.89 -23.81 4.82
C ILE A 120 0.58 -22.75 3.75
N GLN A 121 -0.56 -22.11 3.89
CA GLN A 121 -0.96 -20.96 3.08
C GLN A 121 -0.07 -19.76 3.41
N GLU A 122 0.93 -19.50 2.59
CA GLU A 122 1.45 -18.16 2.43
C GLU A 122 0.62 -17.46 1.34
N GLY A 123 -0.42 -16.73 1.78
CA GLY A 123 -1.19 -15.86 0.91
C GLY A 123 -0.29 -14.78 0.30
N ILE A 124 -0.37 -14.65 -1.02
CA ILE A 124 0.22 -13.52 -1.75
C ILE A 124 -0.40 -12.25 -1.18
N LYS A 125 0.35 -11.56 -0.35
CA LYS A 125 -0.03 -10.26 0.19
C LYS A 125 -0.12 -9.26 -0.97
N SER A 126 -1.23 -8.55 -1.03
CA SER A 126 -1.46 -7.40 -1.90
C SER A 126 -0.20 -6.55 -2.06
N THR A 127 0.05 -6.06 -3.27
CA THR A 127 1.21 -5.22 -3.63
C THR A 127 1.26 -3.89 -2.87
N TYR A 128 0.26 -3.60 -2.06
CA TYR A 128 0.28 -2.53 -1.04
C TYR A 128 0.91 -3.02 0.26
N GLN A 129 2.07 -3.70 0.17
CA GLN A 129 2.80 -4.13 1.36
C GLN A 129 3.21 -2.91 2.20
N GLN A 130 2.83 -3.00 3.45
CA GLN A 130 3.25 -2.14 4.53
C GLN A 130 4.75 -1.83 4.44
N HIS A 131 5.09 -0.56 4.16
CA HIS A 131 6.44 -0.10 4.41
C HIS A 131 6.75 -0.29 5.89
N PRO A 132 7.94 -0.76 6.26
CA PRO A 132 8.35 -0.82 7.65
C PRO A 132 8.27 0.59 8.22
N THR A 133 7.24 0.83 9.02
CA THR A 133 7.08 2.06 9.77
C THR A 133 8.36 2.30 10.56
N ARG A 134 8.95 3.48 10.41
CA ARG A 134 10.02 3.96 11.27
C ARG A 134 9.67 3.60 12.70
N ARG A 135 10.49 2.79 13.36
CA ARG A 135 10.43 2.57 14.81
C ARG A 135 10.40 3.93 15.48
N GLY A 136 9.24 4.35 16.02
CA GLY A 136 9.21 5.58 16.86
C GLY A 136 7.92 6.26 16.97
N THR A 137 6.79 6.13 16.50
CA THR A 137 5.48 6.63 16.97
C THR A 137 4.33 6.03 16.17
N LEU A 138 3.74 5.01 16.74
CA LEU A 138 2.49 4.43 16.23
C LEU A 138 1.28 5.36 16.46
N LEU A 139 1.46 6.45 17.22
CA LEU A 139 0.42 7.44 17.48
C LEU A 139 0.45 8.52 16.40
N PHE A 140 -0.70 8.81 15.81
CA PHE A 140 -0.89 9.94 14.90
C PHE A 140 -1.66 11.07 15.59
N GLY A 141 -1.18 12.31 15.47
CA GLY A 141 -1.76 13.44 16.20
C GLY A 141 -2.94 14.12 15.51
N LYS A 142 -3.17 13.88 14.22
CA LYS A 142 -4.26 14.49 13.43
C LYS A 142 -4.72 13.55 12.31
N ALA A 143 -6.04 13.47 12.11
CA ALA A 143 -6.60 12.72 10.98
C ALA A 143 -6.36 13.41 9.65
N VAL A 144 -6.64 14.71 9.55
CA VAL A 144 -6.58 15.49 8.30
C VAL A 144 -7.43 14.84 7.17
N LEU A 145 -8.38 13.97 7.54
CA LEU A 145 -9.16 13.21 6.56
C LEU A 145 -10.22 14.07 5.89
N LYS A 146 -10.87 14.97 6.62
CA LYS A 146 -11.85 15.89 6.05
C LYS A 146 -11.20 16.77 4.98
N GLU A 147 -10.08 17.39 5.32
CA GLU A 147 -9.33 18.25 4.40
C GLU A 147 -8.80 17.46 3.20
N THR A 148 -8.44 16.19 3.41
CA THR A 148 -8.04 15.28 2.33
C THR A 148 -9.18 15.03 1.36
N ILE A 149 -10.38 14.71 1.85
CA ILE A 149 -11.58 14.49 1.04
C ILE A 149 -11.92 15.74 0.21
N ASP A 150 -11.83 16.92 0.82
CA ASP A 150 -12.18 18.18 0.19
C ASP A 150 -11.15 18.61 -0.88
N ILE A 151 -9.84 18.33 -0.69
CA ILE A 151 -8.78 18.81 -1.57
C ILE A 151 -8.39 17.80 -2.67
N LEU A 152 -8.61 16.51 -2.45
CA LEU A 152 -8.17 15.46 -3.39
C LEU A 152 -8.73 15.63 -4.81
N PRO A 153 -10.03 15.98 -5.01
CA PRO A 153 -10.57 16.24 -6.35
C PRO A 153 -9.96 17.45 -7.07
N GLN A 154 -9.33 18.36 -6.31
CA GLN A 154 -8.78 19.61 -6.82
C GLN A 154 -7.30 19.49 -7.23
N LEU A 155 -6.69 18.33 -6.99
CA LEU A 155 -5.28 18.14 -7.34
C LEU A 155 -5.07 18.26 -8.86
N PRO A 156 -3.96 18.89 -9.30
CA PRO A 156 -3.72 19.12 -10.71
C PRO A 156 -3.54 17.80 -11.47
N GLU A 157 -3.96 17.81 -12.74
CA GLU A 157 -3.80 16.67 -13.64
C GLU A 157 -2.36 16.55 -14.10
N ASN A 158 -1.92 15.32 -14.32
CA ASN A 158 -0.57 15.00 -14.81
C ASN A 158 0.58 15.61 -13.99
N ALA A 159 0.30 15.97 -12.72
CA ALA A 159 1.29 16.57 -11.85
C ALA A 159 2.23 15.50 -11.25
N SER A 160 3.48 15.85 -11.11
CA SER A 160 4.45 15.08 -10.35
C SER A 160 4.09 15.09 -8.84
N PHE A 161 4.67 14.15 -8.10
CA PHE A 161 4.49 14.11 -6.64
C PHE A 161 4.91 15.43 -5.96
N GLN A 162 5.95 16.10 -6.48
CA GLN A 162 6.41 17.38 -5.94
C GLN A 162 5.38 18.49 -6.17
N GLU A 163 4.81 18.57 -7.36
CA GLU A 163 3.78 19.55 -7.70
C GLU A 163 2.51 19.35 -6.87
N VAL A 164 2.09 18.10 -6.65
CA VAL A 164 1.00 17.77 -5.73
C VAL A 164 1.33 18.19 -4.30
N SER A 165 2.53 17.91 -3.81
CA SER A 165 2.97 18.34 -2.48
C SER A 165 2.95 19.86 -2.32
N ASP A 166 3.40 20.59 -3.33
CA ASP A 166 3.44 22.05 -3.31
C ASP A 166 2.04 22.66 -3.45
N PHE A 167 1.16 22.04 -4.25
CA PHE A 167 -0.25 22.40 -4.31
C PHE A 167 -0.92 22.26 -2.93
N LEU A 168 -0.71 21.13 -2.24
CA LEU A 168 -1.24 20.89 -0.89
C LEU A 168 -0.76 21.93 0.12
N LYS A 169 0.54 22.26 0.13
CA LYS A 169 1.13 23.30 1.00
C LYS A 169 0.51 24.66 0.77
N LYS A 170 0.11 24.96 -0.46
CA LYS A 170 -0.49 26.24 -0.82
C LYS A 170 -1.98 26.30 -0.49
N ASN A 171 -2.73 25.23 -0.70
CA ASN A 171 -4.19 25.25 -0.75
C ASN A 171 -4.88 24.58 0.46
N LEU A 172 -4.15 23.91 1.37
CA LEU A 172 -4.76 23.40 2.60
C LEU A 172 -5.33 24.55 3.46
N PRO A 173 -6.52 24.39 4.09
CA PRO A 173 -7.27 25.48 4.73
C PRO A 173 -6.70 25.86 6.12
N TYR A 174 -5.40 26.15 6.19
CA TYR A 174 -4.72 26.57 7.41
C TYR A 174 -3.93 27.84 7.20
N SER A 175 -3.98 28.77 8.16
CA SER A 175 -3.30 30.06 8.09
C SER A 175 -1.77 29.92 8.18
N SER A 176 -1.28 29.03 9.06
CA SER A 176 0.15 28.83 9.25
C SER A 176 0.76 27.95 8.16
N GLU A 177 1.81 28.46 7.52
CA GLU A 177 2.59 27.69 6.53
C GLU A 177 3.21 26.42 7.13
N GLN A 178 3.72 26.50 8.35
CA GLN A 178 4.28 25.34 9.05
C GLN A 178 3.22 24.25 9.25
N THR A 179 1.97 24.64 9.53
CA THR A 179 0.85 23.70 9.66
C THR A 179 0.50 23.09 8.30
N ARG A 180 0.42 23.90 7.23
CA ARG A 180 0.16 23.38 5.88
C ARG A 180 1.26 22.41 5.42
N ASN A 181 2.53 22.71 5.68
CA ASN A 181 3.66 21.83 5.35
C ASN A 181 3.56 20.50 6.08
N ARG A 182 3.23 20.51 7.37
CA ARG A 182 3.05 19.28 8.15
C ARG A 182 1.85 18.45 7.67
N TYR A 183 0.74 19.10 7.36
CA TYR A 183 -0.49 18.43 6.97
C TYR A 183 -0.45 17.94 5.51
N SER A 184 0.24 18.66 4.62
CA SER A 184 0.53 18.13 3.29
C SER A 184 1.28 16.79 3.36
N HIS A 185 2.16 16.64 4.33
CA HIS A 185 2.87 15.37 4.59
C HIS A 185 1.93 14.25 5.04
N TYR A 186 0.92 14.57 5.88
CA TYR A 186 -0.09 13.57 6.28
C TYR A 186 -0.92 13.12 5.07
N VAL A 187 -1.37 14.07 4.25
CA VAL A 187 -2.14 13.75 3.04
C VAL A 187 -1.32 12.88 2.08
N THR A 188 -0.10 13.31 1.74
CA THR A 188 0.74 12.59 0.78
C THR A 188 1.14 11.20 1.27
N ASN A 189 1.49 11.03 2.53
CA ASN A 189 1.90 9.73 3.07
C ASN A 189 0.74 8.73 3.13
N ARG A 190 -0.50 9.20 3.31
CA ARG A 190 -1.68 8.33 3.40
C ARG A 190 -2.30 8.04 2.05
N MET A 191 -2.34 9.01 1.15
CA MET A 191 -2.93 8.83 -0.18
C MET A 191 -1.93 8.30 -1.21
N PHE A 192 -0.64 8.64 -1.06
CA PHE A 192 0.44 8.31 -1.99
C PHE A 192 1.68 7.73 -1.25
N PRO A 193 1.55 6.60 -0.54
CA PRO A 193 2.59 6.09 0.37
C PRO A 193 3.93 5.79 -0.33
N ASN A 194 3.89 5.44 -1.61
CA ASN A 194 5.07 5.13 -2.42
C ASN A 194 5.66 6.37 -3.12
N ARG A 195 5.15 7.57 -2.85
CA ARG A 195 5.49 8.82 -3.55
C ARG A 195 5.21 8.81 -5.05
N PHE A 196 4.38 7.89 -5.52
CA PHE A 196 3.81 7.90 -6.85
C PHE A 196 2.37 8.39 -6.77
N ILE A 197 1.98 9.19 -7.75
CA ILE A 197 0.60 9.65 -7.84
C ILE A 197 -0.28 8.49 -8.28
N ASP A 198 -1.27 8.19 -7.47
CA ASP A 198 -2.29 7.18 -7.76
C ASP A 198 -3.37 7.83 -8.63
N TRP A 199 -3.19 7.78 -9.96
CA TRP A 199 -4.12 8.37 -10.92
C TRP A 199 -5.53 7.81 -10.82
N PRO A 200 -5.75 6.50 -10.68
CA PRO A 200 -7.06 5.94 -10.39
C PRO A 200 -7.75 6.59 -9.18
N LEU A 201 -7.00 6.84 -8.10
CA LEU A 201 -7.55 7.53 -6.93
C LEU A 201 -7.97 8.98 -7.24
N LEU A 202 -7.18 9.72 -8.01
CA LEU A 202 -7.50 11.11 -8.38
C LEU A 202 -8.69 11.18 -9.33
N GLU A 203 -8.76 10.32 -10.30
CA GLU A 203 -9.91 10.22 -11.22
C GLU A 203 -11.17 9.85 -10.44
N TYR A 204 -11.10 8.84 -9.58
CA TYR A 204 -12.19 8.45 -8.69
C TYR A 204 -12.65 9.63 -7.82
N ALA A 205 -11.72 10.39 -7.25
CA ALA A 205 -12.04 11.53 -6.39
C ALA A 205 -12.82 12.63 -7.13
N ARG A 206 -12.50 12.86 -8.41
CA ARG A 206 -13.22 13.84 -9.24
C ARG A 206 -14.63 13.38 -9.58
N ILE A 207 -14.81 12.11 -9.95
CA ILE A 207 -16.10 11.51 -10.27
C ILE A 207 -17.05 11.57 -9.07
N PHE A 208 -16.54 11.22 -7.88
CA PHE A 208 -17.35 11.07 -6.67
C PHE A 208 -17.19 12.25 -5.69
N THR A 209 -16.83 13.44 -6.20
CA THR A 209 -16.68 14.66 -5.39
C THR A 209 -17.92 14.93 -4.55
N GLY A 210 -17.73 15.15 -3.24
CA GLY A 210 -18.80 15.45 -2.28
C GLY A 210 -19.67 14.27 -1.87
N ARG A 211 -19.49 13.09 -2.46
CA ARG A 211 -20.30 11.89 -2.22
C ARG A 211 -19.67 11.00 -1.13
N GLN A 212 -20.48 10.10 -0.56
CA GLN A 212 -20.01 9.16 0.46
C GLN A 212 -18.97 8.18 -0.10
N GLU A 213 -19.07 7.82 -1.37
CA GLU A 213 -18.14 6.94 -2.07
C GLU A 213 -16.69 7.43 -1.99
N LEU A 214 -16.47 8.75 -2.14
CA LEU A 214 -15.14 9.33 -1.96
C LEU A 214 -14.68 9.27 -0.50
N LYS A 215 -15.58 9.52 0.46
CA LYS A 215 -15.24 9.41 1.88
C LYS A 215 -14.83 8.00 2.25
N ASP A 216 -15.51 6.99 1.70
CA ASP A 216 -15.20 5.57 1.92
C ASP A 216 -13.79 5.24 1.42
N VAL A 217 -13.45 5.64 0.19
CA VAL A 217 -12.12 5.37 -0.38
C VAL A 217 -11.02 6.11 0.38
N CYS A 218 -11.25 7.39 0.75
CA CYS A 218 -10.29 8.14 1.55
C CYS A 218 -10.11 7.53 2.95
N PHE A 219 -11.17 7.06 3.59
CA PHE A 219 -11.08 6.38 4.88
C PHE A 219 -10.36 5.03 4.76
N TYR A 220 -10.64 4.24 3.73
CA TYR A 220 -9.89 3.02 3.44
C TYR A 220 -8.39 3.29 3.31
N ARG A 221 -7.98 4.30 2.52
CA ARG A 221 -6.58 4.70 2.40
C ARG A 221 -5.98 5.14 3.73
N PHE A 222 -6.75 5.84 4.55
CA PHE A 222 -6.34 6.26 5.87
C PHE A 222 -6.08 5.06 6.80
N ILE A 223 -7.02 4.11 6.91
CA ILE A 223 -6.83 2.93 7.76
C ILE A 223 -5.72 2.01 7.24
N ASN A 224 -5.49 1.97 5.94
CA ASN A 224 -4.39 1.22 5.35
C ASN A 224 -3.02 1.82 5.74
N ALA A 225 -2.92 3.14 5.81
CA ALA A 225 -1.70 3.85 6.19
C ALA A 225 -1.47 3.94 7.71
N GLU A 226 -2.50 3.72 8.53
CA GLU A 226 -2.46 3.91 9.99
C GLU A 226 -2.80 2.60 10.74
N PRO A 227 -1.81 1.73 10.99
CA PRO A 227 -2.04 0.44 11.67
C PRO A 227 -2.70 0.56 13.05
N LEU A 228 -2.46 1.67 13.76
CA LEU A 228 -3.13 1.92 15.04
C LEU A 228 -4.66 2.08 14.86
N MET A 229 -5.09 2.71 13.77
CA MET A 229 -6.53 2.84 13.48
C MET A 229 -7.16 1.48 13.19
N GLN A 230 -6.45 0.60 12.45
CA GLN A 230 -6.91 -0.79 12.26
C GLN A 230 -7.06 -1.52 13.60
N LYS A 231 -6.05 -1.39 14.47
CA LYS A 231 -6.06 -2.02 15.79
C LYS A 231 -7.20 -1.52 16.68
N VAL A 232 -7.42 -0.21 16.74
CA VAL A 232 -8.58 0.38 17.46
C VAL A 232 -9.90 -0.12 16.87
N GLY A 233 -10.00 -0.21 15.56
CA GLY A 233 -11.17 -0.75 14.89
C GLY A 233 -11.47 -2.19 15.29
N GLN A 234 -10.46 -3.06 15.23
CA GLN A 234 -10.60 -4.49 15.54
C GLN A 234 -10.84 -4.77 17.02
N ASP A 235 -10.08 -4.11 17.91
CA ASP A 235 -10.07 -4.44 19.34
C ASP A 235 -11.15 -3.69 20.12
N LEU A 236 -11.63 -2.53 19.63
CA LEU A 236 -12.57 -1.70 20.39
C LEU A 236 -13.88 -1.43 19.65
N LEU A 237 -13.85 -1.12 18.32
CA LEU A 237 -15.07 -0.72 17.61
C LEU A 237 -15.90 -1.92 17.17
N LEU A 238 -15.30 -2.88 16.48
CA LEU A 238 -16.02 -4.07 15.99
C LEU A 238 -16.65 -4.91 17.09
N PRO A 239 -16.01 -5.15 18.26
CA PRO A 239 -16.66 -5.86 19.37
C PRO A 239 -17.88 -5.12 19.95
N ASN A 240 -17.93 -3.79 19.80
CA ASN A 240 -19.03 -2.96 20.29
C ASN A 240 -20.06 -2.60 19.20
N MET A 241 -20.01 -3.26 18.04
CA MET A 241 -20.90 -2.97 16.93
C MET A 241 -22.40 -3.20 17.28
N ASN A 242 -22.70 -4.24 18.03
CA ASN A 242 -24.06 -4.51 18.49
C ASN A 242 -24.60 -3.44 19.47
N ALA A 243 -23.71 -2.88 20.30
CA ALA A 243 -24.06 -1.77 21.18
C ALA A 243 -24.20 -0.45 20.40
N GLY A 244 -23.58 -0.36 19.23
CA GLY A 244 -23.60 0.80 18.35
C GLY A 244 -22.97 2.06 18.94
N LYS A 245 -22.23 1.92 20.04
CA LYS A 245 -21.71 3.07 20.78
C LYS A 245 -20.48 2.71 21.57
N VAL A 246 -19.50 3.62 21.60
CA VAL A 246 -18.30 3.56 22.45
C VAL A 246 -18.09 4.91 23.12
N GLU A 247 -17.75 4.92 24.42
CA GLU A 247 -17.38 6.15 25.09
C GLU A 247 -15.98 6.61 24.68
N ARG A 248 -15.80 7.91 24.50
CA ARG A 248 -14.49 8.48 24.09
C ARG A 248 -13.40 8.20 25.14
N LYS A 249 -13.77 8.02 26.41
CA LYS A 249 -12.83 7.64 27.46
C LYS A 249 -12.22 6.25 27.21
N TRP A 250 -12.97 5.28 26.64
CA TRP A 250 -12.47 3.93 26.36
C TRP A 250 -11.40 3.94 25.26
N ILE A 251 -11.52 4.84 24.28
CA ILE A 251 -10.45 5.03 23.28
C ILE A 251 -9.17 5.51 23.98
N ARG A 252 -9.28 6.49 24.90
CA ARG A 252 -8.12 6.98 25.64
C ARG A 252 -7.52 5.91 26.55
N GLU A 253 -8.34 5.18 27.29
CA GLU A 253 -7.91 4.09 28.18
C GLU A 253 -7.20 2.99 27.40
N TYR A 254 -7.74 2.61 26.24
CA TYR A 254 -7.12 1.66 25.33
C TYR A 254 -5.75 2.16 24.84
N LEU A 255 -5.64 3.43 24.44
CA LEU A 255 -4.38 4.01 24.03
C LEU A 255 -3.38 4.14 25.21
N TYR A 256 -3.84 4.45 26.42
CA TYR A 256 -3.00 4.46 27.63
C TYR A 256 -2.44 3.08 27.94
N ALA A 257 -3.24 2.03 27.78
CA ALA A 257 -2.77 0.66 27.98
C ALA A 257 -1.67 0.26 26.98
N LEU A 258 -1.76 0.73 25.74
CA LEU A 258 -0.75 0.46 24.71
C LEU A 258 0.49 1.38 24.82
N TYR A 259 0.32 2.64 25.23
CA TYR A 259 1.36 3.68 25.20
C TYR A 259 1.39 4.52 26.49
N PRO A 260 1.65 3.92 27.67
CA PRO A 260 1.48 4.58 28.96
C PRO A 260 2.37 5.82 29.17
N GLN A 261 3.45 5.93 28.42
CA GLN A 261 4.42 7.03 28.51
C GLN A 261 4.15 8.19 27.54
N SER A 262 3.16 8.06 26.64
CA SER A 262 2.96 9.04 25.57
C SER A 262 2.11 10.23 26.02
N LYS A 263 2.60 11.44 25.73
CA LYS A 263 1.85 12.69 25.93
C LYS A 263 0.80 12.96 24.85
N SER A 264 0.85 12.27 23.71
CA SER A 264 0.02 12.52 22.52
C SER A 264 -1.29 11.70 22.49
N ILE A 265 -1.62 11.00 23.58
CA ILE A 265 -2.78 10.09 23.63
C ILE A 265 -4.09 10.84 23.39
N ASN A 266 -4.27 12.00 23.99
CA ASN A 266 -5.49 12.80 23.82
C ASN A 266 -5.66 13.30 22.37
N ASP A 267 -4.56 13.74 21.76
CA ASP A 267 -4.57 14.18 20.35
C ASP A 267 -4.86 13.00 19.42
N CYS A 268 -4.27 11.83 19.67
CA CYS A 268 -4.52 10.62 18.91
C CYS A 268 -5.96 10.14 19.07
N ALA A 269 -6.50 10.10 20.29
CA ALA A 269 -7.89 9.74 20.55
C ALA A 269 -8.87 10.67 19.82
N GLN A 270 -8.58 11.97 19.81
CA GLN A 270 -9.37 12.93 19.04
C GLN A 270 -9.25 12.68 17.53
N ALA A 271 -8.04 12.44 17.03
CA ALA A 271 -7.80 12.17 15.61
C ALA A 271 -8.51 10.89 15.12
N ILE A 272 -8.61 9.85 15.96
CA ILE A 272 -9.40 8.65 15.67
C ILE A 272 -10.88 8.99 15.49
N VAL A 273 -11.43 9.78 16.40
CA VAL A 273 -12.84 10.23 16.32
C VAL A 273 -13.07 11.08 15.06
N ASP A 274 -12.15 12.01 14.79
CA ASP A 274 -12.25 12.89 13.61
C ASP A 274 -12.19 12.09 12.30
N ALA A 275 -11.37 11.05 12.24
CA ALA A 275 -11.31 10.16 11.08
C ALA A 275 -12.63 9.41 10.84
N LEU A 276 -13.21 8.82 11.90
CA LEU A 276 -14.48 8.10 11.80
C LEU A 276 -15.63 9.01 11.36
N VAL A 277 -15.66 10.24 11.88
CA VAL A 277 -16.71 11.22 11.54
C VAL A 277 -16.50 11.73 10.09
N ALA A 278 -15.27 12.08 9.73
CA ALA A 278 -14.96 12.57 8.37
C ALA A 278 -15.22 11.49 7.30
N GLY A 279 -14.90 10.22 7.60
CA GLY A 279 -15.21 9.07 6.74
C GLY A 279 -16.71 8.73 6.65
N GLY A 280 -17.56 9.36 7.50
CA GLY A 280 -18.99 9.08 7.53
C GLY A 280 -19.35 7.75 8.20
N LEU A 281 -18.44 7.15 8.98
CA LEU A 281 -18.65 5.87 9.65
C LEU A 281 -19.32 6.04 11.02
N ALA A 282 -19.13 7.20 11.67
CA ALA A 282 -19.65 7.45 13.00
C ALA A 282 -20.19 8.88 13.15
N ARG A 283 -21.05 9.05 14.14
CA ARG A 283 -21.44 10.34 14.69
C ARG A 283 -20.81 10.50 16.07
N ALA A 284 -20.31 11.67 16.38
CA ALA A 284 -19.67 11.92 17.65
C ALA A 284 -20.36 13.05 18.40
N ASN A 285 -20.48 12.89 19.72
CA ASN A 285 -20.80 13.96 20.64
C ASN A 285 -19.65 14.17 21.66
N ARG A 286 -19.89 14.97 22.70
CA ARG A 286 -18.85 15.29 23.71
C ARG A 286 -18.29 14.04 24.39
N ASN A 287 -19.11 13.02 24.66
CA ASN A 287 -18.75 11.91 25.54
C ASN A 287 -18.59 10.57 24.79
N SER A 288 -19.23 10.42 23.62
CA SER A 288 -19.30 9.13 22.92
C SER A 288 -19.25 9.30 21.41
N ILE A 289 -18.97 8.20 20.74
CA ILE A 289 -19.18 7.99 19.31
C ILE A 289 -20.25 6.92 19.14
N SER A 290 -21.13 7.10 18.16
CA SER A 290 -22.16 6.11 17.78
C SER A 290 -21.94 5.73 16.33
N PHE A 291 -22.10 4.45 16.03
CA PHE A 291 -21.88 3.85 14.72
C PHE A 291 -22.76 2.62 14.56
N SER A 292 -22.95 2.18 13.33
CA SER A 292 -23.73 0.98 12.99
C SER A 292 -23.17 0.34 11.73
N TYR A 293 -23.57 -0.87 11.45
CA TYR A 293 -23.35 -1.45 10.15
C TYR A 293 -24.02 -0.59 9.07
N ARG A 294 -23.35 -0.50 7.92
CA ARG A 294 -23.76 0.27 6.74
C ARG A 294 -23.91 -0.65 5.54
N GLU A 295 -24.74 -0.24 4.62
CA GLU A 295 -24.78 -0.83 3.29
C GLU A 295 -23.51 -0.47 2.51
N THR A 296 -23.12 -1.34 1.59
CA THR A 296 -22.06 -1.05 0.62
C THR A 296 -22.59 -0.11 -0.46
N LEU A 297 -21.78 0.86 -0.85
CA LEU A 297 -22.00 1.62 -2.08
C LEU A 297 -21.15 0.98 -3.17
N LEU A 298 -21.74 0.54 -4.24
CA LEU A 298 -21.04 -0.28 -5.24
C LEU A 298 -19.77 0.37 -5.80
N PRO A 299 -19.73 1.69 -6.11
CA PRO A 299 -18.51 2.31 -6.59
C PRO A 299 -17.35 2.27 -5.58
N SER A 300 -17.61 2.59 -4.30
CA SER A 300 -16.55 2.52 -3.28
C SER A 300 -16.16 1.08 -2.97
N PHE A 301 -17.13 0.16 -2.97
CA PHE A 301 -16.84 -1.25 -2.83
C PHE A 301 -15.96 -1.77 -3.99
N ALA A 302 -16.28 -1.43 -5.24
CA ALA A 302 -15.49 -1.79 -6.41
C ALA A 302 -14.03 -1.31 -6.30
N PHE A 303 -13.84 -0.03 -5.96
CA PHE A 303 -12.51 0.54 -5.79
C PHE A 303 -11.71 -0.19 -4.69
N ILE A 304 -12.29 -0.36 -3.51
CA ILE A 304 -11.62 -0.99 -2.36
C ILE A 304 -11.39 -2.48 -2.63
N PHE A 305 -12.36 -3.17 -3.23
CA PHE A 305 -12.24 -4.57 -3.60
C PHE A 305 -11.07 -4.83 -4.56
N HIS A 306 -10.93 -4.05 -5.62
CA HIS A 306 -9.83 -4.18 -6.56
C HIS A 306 -8.50 -3.63 -6.04
N SER A 307 -8.52 -2.82 -4.98
CA SER A 307 -7.31 -2.47 -4.23
C SER A 307 -6.80 -3.63 -3.37
N GLU A 308 -7.71 -4.48 -2.84
CA GLU A 308 -7.38 -5.63 -2.01
C GLU A 308 -7.08 -6.90 -2.83
N PHE A 309 -7.76 -7.07 -3.97
CA PHE A 309 -7.67 -8.23 -4.83
C PHE A 309 -7.20 -7.83 -6.23
N ALA A 310 -5.89 -7.89 -6.45
CA ALA A 310 -5.29 -7.69 -7.78
C ALA A 310 -5.83 -8.73 -8.79
N PRO A 311 -5.61 -8.57 -10.11
CA PRO A 311 -6.00 -9.59 -11.08
C PRO A 311 -5.54 -10.99 -10.70
N GLY A 312 -6.48 -11.93 -10.52
CA GLY A 312 -6.22 -13.27 -10.01
C GLY A 312 -7.49 -14.02 -9.62
N MET A 313 -7.29 -15.22 -9.05
CA MET A 313 -8.37 -16.08 -8.53
C MET A 313 -8.26 -16.17 -7.01
N TYR A 314 -9.37 -16.01 -6.32
CA TYR A 314 -9.46 -15.95 -4.86
C TYR A 314 -10.67 -16.72 -4.36
N ASN A 315 -10.65 -17.17 -3.09
CA ASN A 315 -11.83 -17.73 -2.45
C ASN A 315 -12.79 -16.62 -1.98
N LEU A 316 -14.09 -16.86 -2.05
CA LEU A 316 -15.07 -15.92 -1.49
C LEU A 316 -14.86 -15.68 0.01
N SER A 317 -14.39 -16.69 0.74
CA SER A 317 -14.05 -16.57 2.16
C SER A 317 -12.95 -15.54 2.44
N ASP A 318 -12.07 -15.25 1.48
CA ASP A 318 -11.00 -14.26 1.64
C ASP A 318 -11.61 -12.84 1.65
N ALA A 319 -12.61 -12.59 0.80
CA ALA A 319 -13.36 -11.34 0.82
C ALA A 319 -14.24 -11.21 2.08
N GLU A 320 -14.95 -12.29 2.48
CA GLU A 320 -15.78 -12.29 3.69
C GLU A 320 -14.99 -12.01 4.97
N LYS A 321 -13.74 -12.45 5.03
CA LYS A 321 -12.83 -12.29 6.17
C LYS A 321 -11.91 -11.08 6.05
N ASN A 322 -12.01 -10.32 4.94
CA ASN A 322 -11.14 -9.17 4.74
C ASN A 322 -11.33 -8.14 5.85
N THR A 323 -10.23 -7.80 6.52
CA THR A 323 -10.23 -6.89 7.67
C THR A 323 -10.68 -5.49 7.30
N PHE A 324 -10.30 -4.99 6.13
CA PHE A 324 -10.69 -3.65 5.70
C PHE A 324 -12.18 -3.55 5.45
N PHE A 325 -12.81 -4.58 4.86
CA PHE A 325 -14.26 -4.60 4.67
C PHE A 325 -15.01 -4.56 6.01
N GLN A 326 -14.52 -5.28 7.01
CA GLN A 326 -15.09 -5.21 8.36
C GLN A 326 -14.91 -3.83 8.99
N LEU A 327 -13.75 -3.20 8.83
CA LEU A 327 -13.44 -1.86 9.33
C LEU A 327 -14.19 -0.73 8.62
N MET A 328 -14.72 -0.99 7.41
CA MET A 328 -15.67 -0.11 6.74
C MET A 328 -17.09 -0.22 7.33
N PHE A 329 -17.32 -1.07 8.31
CA PHE A 329 -18.61 -1.38 8.93
C PHE A 329 -19.66 -1.89 7.93
N TRP A 330 -19.24 -2.55 6.87
CA TRP A 330 -20.13 -3.16 5.92
C TRP A 330 -20.74 -4.45 6.48
N ARG A 331 -22.03 -4.69 6.20
CA ARG A 331 -22.66 -5.96 6.55
C ARG A 331 -22.07 -7.08 5.70
N ARG A 332 -21.94 -8.24 6.30
CA ARG A 332 -21.41 -9.41 5.58
C ARG A 332 -22.27 -9.80 4.38
N GLU A 333 -23.59 -9.70 4.53
CA GLU A 333 -24.55 -9.99 3.47
C GLU A 333 -24.39 -9.01 2.30
N ASP A 334 -24.17 -7.74 2.60
CA ASP A 334 -23.98 -6.69 1.59
C ASP A 334 -22.66 -6.88 0.82
N ILE A 335 -21.60 -7.37 1.48
CA ILE A 335 -20.33 -7.71 0.82
C ILE A 335 -20.56 -8.78 -0.25
N LEU A 336 -21.24 -9.87 0.09
CA LEU A 336 -21.53 -10.94 -0.86
C LEU A 336 -22.42 -10.44 -2.01
N THR A 337 -23.49 -9.72 -1.70
CA THR A 337 -24.37 -9.12 -2.70
C THR A 337 -23.57 -8.22 -3.66
N SER A 338 -22.68 -7.39 -3.13
CA SER A 338 -21.86 -6.50 -3.93
C SER A 338 -20.87 -7.24 -4.83
N ILE A 339 -20.31 -8.39 -4.39
CA ILE A 339 -19.46 -9.23 -5.26
C ILE A 339 -20.25 -9.74 -6.47
N TYR A 340 -21.49 -10.19 -6.28
CA TYR A 340 -22.33 -10.60 -7.40
C TYR A 340 -22.71 -9.41 -8.30
N GLU A 341 -22.96 -8.25 -7.71
CA GLU A 341 -23.25 -7.05 -8.48
C GLU A 341 -22.02 -6.58 -9.30
N LEU A 342 -20.81 -6.65 -8.75
CA LEU A 342 -19.59 -6.42 -9.52
C LEU A 342 -19.49 -7.34 -10.76
N ARG A 343 -19.87 -8.62 -10.62
CA ARG A 343 -19.94 -9.54 -11.74
C ARG A 343 -20.99 -9.11 -12.76
N ASN A 344 -22.19 -8.72 -12.33
CA ASN A 344 -23.28 -8.30 -13.20
C ASN A 344 -22.89 -7.05 -14.01
N GLN A 345 -22.17 -6.12 -13.39
CA GLN A 345 -21.64 -4.92 -14.05
C GLN A 345 -20.31 -5.15 -14.79
N LYS A 346 -19.91 -6.42 -14.96
CA LYS A 346 -18.66 -6.81 -15.64
C LYS A 346 -17.39 -6.23 -15.01
N LEU A 347 -17.45 -5.84 -13.74
CA LEU A 347 -16.29 -5.43 -12.95
C LEU A 347 -15.53 -6.62 -12.37
N LEU A 348 -16.17 -7.81 -12.31
CA LEU A 348 -15.53 -9.10 -12.07
C LEU A 348 -15.68 -10.02 -13.28
N ALA A 349 -14.68 -10.84 -13.53
CA ALA A 349 -14.69 -11.78 -14.64
C ALA A 349 -15.63 -12.96 -14.36
N LYS A 350 -15.58 -13.52 -13.15
CA LYS A 350 -16.35 -14.70 -12.78
C LYS A 350 -16.58 -14.77 -11.27
N VAL A 351 -17.75 -15.25 -10.86
CA VAL A 351 -18.02 -15.80 -9.52
C VAL A 351 -18.52 -17.22 -9.72
N SER A 352 -17.92 -18.18 -9.05
CA SER A 352 -18.22 -19.62 -9.17
C SER A 352 -18.53 -20.17 -7.80
N GLU A 353 -19.67 -20.87 -7.70
CA GLU A 353 -20.04 -21.69 -6.56
C GLU A 353 -20.39 -23.08 -7.10
N ILE A 354 -19.42 -23.99 -7.05
CA ILE A 354 -19.58 -25.39 -7.50
C ILE A 354 -19.18 -26.26 -6.31
N ASP A 355 -20.15 -27.02 -5.81
CA ASP A 355 -19.99 -27.88 -4.63
C ASP A 355 -19.49 -27.08 -3.40
N SER A 356 -18.33 -27.44 -2.86
CA SER A 356 -17.70 -26.75 -1.73
C SER A 356 -16.75 -25.61 -2.16
N VAL A 357 -16.55 -25.41 -3.47
CA VAL A 357 -15.62 -24.40 -4.01
C VAL A 357 -16.36 -23.12 -4.34
N ARG A 358 -16.09 -22.08 -3.56
CA ARG A 358 -16.67 -20.74 -3.73
C ARG A 358 -15.55 -19.77 -4.07
N GLN A 359 -15.46 -19.35 -5.33
CA GLN A 359 -14.35 -18.53 -5.84
C GLN A 359 -14.83 -17.37 -6.69
N PHE A 360 -14.01 -16.32 -6.75
CA PHE A 360 -14.15 -15.23 -7.71
C PHE A 360 -12.85 -14.97 -8.47
N THR A 361 -12.97 -14.40 -9.66
CA THR A 361 -11.83 -14.06 -10.51
C THR A 361 -11.88 -12.58 -10.85
N THR A 362 -10.83 -11.85 -10.52
CA THR A 362 -10.58 -10.47 -10.92
C THR A 362 -9.71 -10.46 -12.19
N SER A 363 -10.03 -9.64 -13.17
CA SER A 363 -9.26 -9.48 -14.41
C SER A 363 -8.89 -8.03 -14.71
N LEU A 364 -9.54 -7.09 -14.02
CA LEU A 364 -9.33 -5.66 -14.19
C LEU A 364 -8.32 -5.14 -13.17
N ASN A 365 -7.45 -4.26 -13.61
CA ASN A 365 -6.69 -3.42 -12.69
C ASN A 365 -7.55 -2.23 -12.21
N LEU A 366 -7.07 -1.52 -11.20
CA LEU A 366 -7.82 -0.43 -10.57
C LEU A 366 -8.16 0.71 -11.54
N GLU A 367 -7.26 1.03 -12.47
CA GLU A 367 -7.47 2.05 -13.51
C GLU A 367 -8.66 1.68 -14.40
N GLN A 368 -8.70 0.45 -14.90
CA GLN A 368 -9.81 -0.06 -15.72
C GLN A 368 -11.14 -0.07 -14.97
N VAL A 369 -11.10 -0.33 -13.66
CA VAL A 369 -12.30 -0.28 -12.80
C VAL A 369 -12.82 1.16 -12.72
N VAL A 370 -11.96 2.14 -12.45
CA VAL A 370 -12.36 3.54 -12.35
C VAL A 370 -12.89 4.07 -13.67
N GLN A 371 -12.26 3.73 -14.80
CA GLN A 371 -12.74 4.09 -16.15
C GLN A 371 -14.15 3.54 -16.43
N ARG A 372 -14.45 2.29 -16.01
CA ARG A 372 -15.80 1.73 -16.17
C ARG A 372 -16.82 2.39 -15.26
N LEU A 373 -16.44 2.72 -14.03
CA LEU A 373 -17.31 3.48 -13.12
C LEU A 373 -17.63 4.87 -13.69
N ALA A 374 -16.67 5.57 -14.29
CA ALA A 374 -16.86 6.84 -14.98
C ALA A 374 -17.87 6.72 -16.13
N GLY A 375 -17.77 5.67 -16.97
CA GLY A 375 -18.68 5.42 -18.07
C GLY A 375 -20.13 5.15 -17.63
N ASN A 376 -20.33 4.52 -16.48
CA ASN A 376 -21.66 4.25 -15.90
C ASN A 376 -22.32 5.52 -15.33
N GLU A 377 -21.54 6.46 -14.78
CA GLU A 377 -22.07 7.73 -14.23
C GLU A 377 -22.42 8.76 -15.33
N VAL A 378 -21.78 8.68 -16.50
CA VAL A 378 -22.09 9.58 -17.65
C VAL A 378 -23.35 9.12 -18.41
N GLY A 379 -23.78 7.86 -18.21
CA GLY A 379 -24.95 7.27 -18.88
C GLY A 379 -26.25 7.31 -18.07
N THR A 380 -26.23 7.87 -16.87
CA THR A 380 -27.41 8.09 -16.00
C THR A 380 -27.72 9.56 -15.86
#